data_163b87b56ce882ccf045c15cd7399658
#
_entry.id   163b87b56ce882ccf045c15cd7399658
#
_cell.length_a   1.000
_cell.length_b   1.000
_cell.length_c   1.000
_cell.angle_alpha   90.00
_cell.angle_beta   90.00
_cell.angle_gamma   90.00
#
_symmetry.space_group_name_H-M   'P 1'
#
loop_
_entity.id
_entity.type
_entity.pdbx_description
1 polymer ?
#
loop_
_entity_poly.entity_id
_entity_poly.type
_entity_poly.pdbx_seq_one_letter_code
_entity_poly.pdbx_strand_id
1 'polypeptide(L)'
;YREAEILADGARDLNEMISALAQLPLAFHPKERWLYSMSIDVLAHLVECVTGTRIDALLQEYIFDPLDMRDTGFCLSNAQLPRLMTNYGRYKLEAIAPLNKIEHVLEENNVASMYPEQSSEYRRGGIGLYATAQDYSAFARFLLTGKSDTGEKLISNNMIGLMRANRLPLSALPLSISGQAFPGYGWNLLGRVMTDLGQGAVPTALGEFGWSGAAQSYFWVDPQRQITGVIMTQFMGSNHPLHEDMLNAAYATL
;
A
#
# COMPACT_ATOMS: atom_id res chain seq x y z
N TYR A 1 12.80 -13.02 -9.92
CA TYR A 1 13.03 -11.61 -9.58
C TYR A 1 14.46 -11.38 -9.04
N ARG A 2 14.97 -12.27 -8.18
CA ARG A 2 16.31 -12.13 -7.55
C ARG A 2 17.42 -12.12 -8.58
N GLU A 3 17.49 -13.12 -9.46
CA GLU A 3 18.53 -13.25 -10.50
C GLU A 3 18.52 -12.07 -11.49
N ALA A 4 17.36 -11.46 -11.69
CA ALA A 4 17.20 -10.29 -12.54
C ALA A 4 17.33 -8.96 -11.78
N GLU A 5 17.69 -9.01 -10.49
CA GLU A 5 17.86 -7.85 -9.59
C GLU A 5 16.66 -6.87 -9.58
N ILE A 6 15.44 -7.39 -9.87
CA ILE A 6 14.21 -6.55 -9.94
C ILE A 6 13.91 -5.89 -8.59
N LEU A 7 14.33 -6.52 -7.49
CA LEU A 7 14.13 -6.02 -6.13
C LEU A 7 15.34 -5.27 -5.58
N ALA A 8 16.41 -5.13 -6.37
CA ALA A 8 17.58 -4.35 -5.96
C ALA A 8 17.22 -2.86 -5.91
N ASP A 9 17.63 -2.22 -4.82
CA ASP A 9 17.31 -0.83 -4.59
C ASP A 9 18.28 0.12 -5.30
N GLY A 10 17.75 1.24 -5.76
CA GLY A 10 18.47 2.49 -5.94
C GLY A 10 19.29 2.69 -7.21
N ALA A 11 19.54 1.67 -8.01
CA ALA A 11 20.42 1.82 -9.18
C ALA A 11 19.69 1.94 -10.52
N ARG A 12 18.38 1.68 -10.55
CA ARG A 12 17.58 1.64 -11.80
C ARG A 12 16.42 2.62 -11.71
N ASP A 13 16.07 3.21 -12.82
CA ASP A 13 14.80 3.90 -12.97
C ASP A 13 13.64 2.91 -13.18
N LEU A 14 12.42 3.42 -13.17
CA LEU A 14 11.23 2.59 -13.34
C LEU A 14 11.17 1.92 -14.73
N ASN A 15 11.63 2.61 -15.79
CA ASN A 15 11.64 2.09 -17.15
C ASN A 15 12.62 0.91 -17.30
N GLU A 16 13.83 1.02 -16.74
CA GLU A 16 14.80 -0.08 -16.74
C GLU A 16 14.29 -1.29 -15.96
N MET A 17 13.66 -1.05 -14.80
CA MET A 17 13.08 -2.12 -14.00
C MET A 17 11.98 -2.86 -14.77
N ILE A 18 11.05 -2.14 -15.40
CA ILE A 18 9.97 -2.75 -16.18
C ILE A 18 10.52 -3.46 -17.41
N SER A 19 11.55 -2.93 -18.07
CA SER A 19 12.23 -3.59 -19.17
C SER A 19 12.87 -4.91 -18.76
N ALA A 20 13.52 -4.96 -17.60
CA ALA A 20 14.07 -6.19 -17.03
C ALA A 20 12.98 -7.18 -16.62
N LEU A 21 11.89 -6.69 -16.01
CA LEU A 21 10.73 -7.51 -15.64
C LEU A 21 10.06 -8.15 -16.85
N ALA A 22 9.98 -7.44 -17.98
CA ALA A 22 9.38 -7.92 -19.21
C ALA A 22 10.16 -9.08 -19.87
N GLN A 23 11.43 -9.30 -19.50
CA GLN A 23 12.22 -10.44 -19.97
C GLN A 23 11.94 -11.73 -19.17
N LEU A 24 11.24 -11.62 -18.05
CA LEU A 24 10.95 -12.79 -17.21
C LEU A 24 9.69 -13.51 -17.71
N PRO A 25 9.64 -14.84 -17.58
CA PRO A 25 8.43 -15.57 -17.92
C PRO A 25 7.29 -15.20 -16.97
N LEU A 26 6.08 -15.18 -17.50
CA LEU A 26 4.87 -15.06 -16.67
C LEU A 26 4.70 -16.31 -15.82
N ALA A 27 4.22 -16.16 -14.59
CA ALA A 27 3.89 -17.28 -13.71
C ALA A 27 2.70 -18.10 -14.22
N PHE A 28 1.82 -17.50 -15.02
CA PHE A 28 0.65 -18.08 -15.67
C PHE A 28 0.12 -17.12 -16.73
N HIS A 29 -0.79 -17.56 -17.58
CA HIS A 29 -1.38 -16.67 -18.58
C HIS A 29 -2.31 -15.63 -17.93
N PRO A 30 -2.37 -14.41 -18.46
CA PRO A 30 -3.30 -13.38 -17.98
C PRO A 30 -4.74 -13.92 -17.92
N LYS A 31 -5.46 -13.56 -16.84
CA LYS A 31 -6.83 -13.99 -16.50
C LYS A 31 -6.99 -15.41 -15.95
N GLU A 32 -5.96 -16.25 -15.93
CA GLU A 32 -6.06 -17.57 -15.32
C GLU A 32 -6.16 -17.51 -13.80
N ARG A 33 -5.35 -16.66 -13.19
CA ARG A 33 -5.26 -16.50 -11.74
C ARG A 33 -4.98 -15.06 -11.34
N TRP A 34 -5.20 -14.76 -10.09
CA TRP A 34 -4.76 -13.53 -9.46
C TRP A 34 -3.51 -13.80 -8.60
N LEU A 35 -2.54 -12.90 -8.65
CA LEU A 35 -1.33 -12.96 -7.85
C LEU A 35 -0.92 -11.55 -7.43
N TYR A 36 -0.68 -11.36 -6.13
CA TYR A 36 -0.06 -10.15 -5.61
C TYR A 36 1.39 -10.06 -6.10
N SER A 37 1.73 -9.02 -6.83
CA SER A 37 3.02 -8.92 -7.52
C SER A 37 3.43 -7.47 -7.78
N MET A 38 4.46 -7.28 -8.63
CA MET A 38 4.97 -5.98 -9.08
C MET A 38 4.02 -5.25 -10.07
N SER A 39 2.76 -5.66 -10.19
CA SER A 39 1.82 -5.09 -11.16
C SER A 39 1.55 -3.61 -10.95
N ILE A 40 1.68 -3.13 -9.70
CA ILE A 40 1.49 -1.70 -9.40
C ILE A 40 2.66 -0.86 -9.94
N ASP A 41 3.88 -1.41 -9.98
CA ASP A 41 5.03 -0.74 -10.61
C ASP A 41 4.84 -0.68 -12.14
N VAL A 42 4.31 -1.77 -12.74
CA VAL A 42 3.95 -1.78 -14.17
C VAL A 42 2.87 -0.73 -14.47
N LEU A 43 1.88 -0.59 -13.59
CA LEU A 43 0.84 0.43 -13.74
C LEU A 43 1.42 1.84 -13.63
N ALA A 44 2.32 2.10 -12.70
CA ALA A 44 2.99 3.40 -12.57
C ALA A 44 3.75 3.76 -13.86
N HIS A 45 4.53 2.82 -14.40
CA HIS A 45 5.23 3.02 -15.67
C HIS A 45 4.27 3.26 -16.84
N LEU A 46 3.17 2.50 -16.93
CA LEU A 46 2.16 2.72 -17.97
C LEU A 46 1.57 4.13 -17.88
N VAL A 47 1.28 4.61 -16.67
CA VAL A 47 0.78 5.97 -16.45
C VAL A 47 1.80 7.01 -16.90
N GLU A 48 3.07 6.85 -16.57
CA GLU A 48 4.15 7.73 -17.04
C GLU A 48 4.24 7.75 -18.58
N CYS A 49 4.18 6.57 -19.24
CA CYS A 49 4.21 6.47 -20.69
C CYS A 49 3.02 7.18 -21.36
N VAL A 50 1.83 7.07 -20.80
CA VAL A 50 0.61 7.67 -21.38
C VAL A 50 0.57 9.19 -21.16
N THR A 51 1.02 9.66 -20.01
CA THR A 51 0.95 11.08 -19.64
C THR A 51 2.19 11.88 -20.04
N GLY A 52 3.32 11.22 -20.25
CA GLY A 52 4.63 11.86 -20.42
C GLY A 52 5.14 12.54 -19.15
N THR A 53 4.53 12.24 -17.99
CA THR A 53 4.83 12.87 -16.70
C THR A 53 5.20 11.79 -15.68
N ARG A 54 6.19 12.06 -14.84
CA ARG A 54 6.64 11.12 -13.80
C ARG A 54 5.57 10.92 -12.75
N ILE A 55 5.53 9.73 -12.17
CA ILE A 55 4.51 9.33 -11.19
C ILE A 55 4.53 10.21 -9.93
N ASP A 56 5.70 10.67 -9.47
CA ASP A 56 5.80 11.56 -8.31
C ASP A 56 5.15 12.92 -8.58
N ALA A 57 5.34 13.50 -9.77
CA ALA A 57 4.72 14.75 -10.17
C ALA A 57 3.19 14.59 -10.33
N LEU A 58 2.74 13.47 -10.91
CA LEU A 58 1.30 13.18 -11.04
C LEU A 58 0.64 13.00 -9.66
N LEU A 59 1.28 12.27 -8.75
CA LEU A 59 0.74 12.11 -7.39
C LEU A 59 0.72 13.45 -6.65
N GLN A 60 1.74 14.31 -6.84
CA GLN A 60 1.75 15.64 -6.25
C GLN A 60 0.56 16.47 -6.76
N GLU A 61 0.40 16.58 -8.08
CA GLU A 61 -0.62 17.41 -8.71
C GLU A 61 -2.06 16.93 -8.42
N TYR A 62 -2.31 15.61 -8.54
CA TYR A 62 -3.68 15.07 -8.51
C TYR A 62 -4.12 14.54 -7.16
N ILE A 63 -3.18 14.29 -6.22
CA ILE A 63 -3.49 13.70 -4.92
C ILE A 63 -2.97 14.55 -3.77
N PHE A 64 -1.66 14.82 -3.71
CA PHE A 64 -1.07 15.41 -2.50
C PHE A 64 -1.47 16.88 -2.33
N ASP A 65 -1.40 17.68 -3.38
CA ASP A 65 -1.80 19.10 -3.33
C ASP A 65 -3.30 19.27 -3.07
N PRO A 66 -4.21 18.58 -3.80
CA PRO A 66 -5.65 18.72 -3.54
C PRO A 66 -6.09 18.24 -2.15
N LEU A 67 -5.32 17.33 -1.52
CA LEU A 67 -5.61 16.79 -0.19
C LEU A 67 -4.80 17.47 0.93
N ASP A 68 -3.98 18.48 0.61
CA ASP A 68 -3.08 19.19 1.54
C ASP A 68 -2.11 18.23 2.28
N MET A 69 -1.63 17.19 1.58
CA MET A 69 -0.71 16.17 2.11
C MET A 69 0.74 16.64 2.01
N ARG A 70 1.11 17.64 2.81
CA ARG A 70 2.38 18.39 2.69
C ARG A 70 3.63 17.62 3.12
N ASP A 71 3.44 16.58 3.91
CA ASP A 71 4.51 15.71 4.42
C ASP A 71 4.53 14.34 3.72
N THR A 72 3.90 14.25 2.54
CA THR A 72 3.86 13.02 1.75
C THR A 72 4.67 13.18 0.46
N GLY A 73 5.52 12.18 0.17
CA GLY A 73 6.32 12.18 -1.05
C GLY A 73 7.37 11.09 -1.07
N PHE A 74 8.09 10.99 -2.19
CA PHE A 74 9.19 10.02 -2.34
C PHE A 74 10.52 10.53 -1.76
N CYS A 75 10.63 11.82 -1.53
CA CYS A 75 11.83 12.45 -0.96
C CYS A 75 11.44 13.28 0.25
N LEU A 76 12.36 13.36 1.22
CA LEU A 76 12.22 14.20 2.39
C LEU A 76 13.11 15.45 2.26
N SER A 77 12.53 16.59 2.55
CA SER A 77 13.29 17.84 2.69
C SER A 77 14.14 17.85 3.96
N ASN A 78 15.15 18.70 4.01
CA ASN A 78 15.97 18.89 5.20
C ASN A 78 15.14 19.27 6.46
N ALA A 79 13.99 19.90 6.30
CA ALA A 79 13.07 20.21 7.39
C ALA A 79 12.27 18.99 7.88
N GLN A 80 12.06 18.00 7.02
CA GLN A 80 11.32 16.77 7.35
C GLN A 80 12.21 15.69 7.93
N LEU A 81 13.49 15.61 7.52
CA LEU A 81 14.44 14.58 7.99
C LEU A 81 14.50 14.40 9.51
N PRO A 82 14.52 15.48 10.35
CA PRO A 82 14.54 15.32 11.80
C PRO A 82 13.26 14.69 12.39
N ARG A 83 12.18 14.61 11.62
CA ARG A 83 10.90 14.00 12.02
C ARG A 83 10.75 12.57 11.51
N LEU A 84 11.71 12.08 10.71
CA LEU A 84 11.69 10.72 10.22
C LEU A 84 11.86 9.76 11.39
N MET A 85 10.90 8.86 11.55
CA MET A 85 10.99 7.80 12.55
C MET A 85 12.01 6.74 12.14
N THR A 86 12.78 6.26 13.10
CA THR A 86 13.66 5.10 12.89
C THR A 86 12.83 3.88 12.54
N ASN A 87 13.22 3.15 11.50
CA ASN A 87 12.61 1.89 11.13
C ASN A 87 13.39 0.75 11.77
N TYR A 88 12.68 -0.17 12.40
CA TYR A 88 13.23 -1.33 13.09
C TYR A 88 12.84 -2.64 12.40
N GLY A 89 13.53 -3.72 12.76
CA GLY A 89 13.26 -5.06 12.27
C GLY A 89 14.16 -5.46 11.10
N ARG A 90 13.91 -6.59 10.48
CA ARG A 90 14.69 -7.08 9.34
C ARG A 90 13.98 -6.85 8.04
N TYR A 91 14.60 -6.12 7.14
CA TYR A 91 14.24 -6.14 5.73
C TYR A 91 14.98 -7.28 5.03
N LYS A 92 14.34 -8.44 5.01
CA LYS A 92 14.62 -9.43 3.97
C LYS A 92 13.26 -9.84 3.43
N LEU A 93 13.00 -9.57 2.16
CA LEU A 93 11.83 -10.12 1.44
C LEU A 93 11.72 -11.65 1.59
N GLU A 94 12.81 -12.30 1.98
CA GLU A 94 12.91 -13.70 2.33
C GLU A 94 12.38 -14.04 3.73
N ALA A 95 12.28 -13.07 4.60
CA ALA A 95 11.95 -13.21 6.00
C ALA A 95 10.56 -12.61 6.35
N ILE A 96 9.60 -12.69 5.45
CA ILE A 96 8.19 -12.75 5.84
C ILE A 96 7.93 -14.15 6.46
N ALA A 97 8.94 -14.70 7.09
CA ALA A 97 8.81 -15.83 7.99
C ALA A 97 8.49 -15.29 9.39
N PRO A 98 7.67 -16.00 10.16
CA PRO A 98 7.32 -15.58 11.51
C PRO A 98 8.58 -15.24 12.30
N LEU A 99 8.69 -14.00 12.78
CA LEU A 99 9.68 -13.61 13.77
C LEU A 99 9.32 -14.29 15.10
N ASN A 100 9.57 -15.59 15.19
CA ASN A 100 9.37 -16.35 16.41
C ASN A 100 10.41 -16.00 17.50
N LYS A 101 11.30 -15.02 17.26
CA LYS A 101 12.34 -14.60 18.19
C LYS A 101 12.43 -13.09 18.25
N ILE A 102 12.21 -12.57 19.44
CA ILE A 102 12.34 -11.16 19.84
C ILE A 102 13.76 -10.60 19.62
N GLU A 103 14.76 -11.44 19.46
CA GLU A 103 16.18 -11.06 19.34
C GLU A 103 16.52 -10.10 18.20
N HIS A 104 15.62 -9.95 17.20
CA HIS A 104 15.85 -9.10 16.03
C HIS A 104 14.97 -7.83 16.00
N VAL A 105 14.17 -7.62 17.02
CA VAL A 105 13.20 -6.51 17.11
C VAL A 105 13.86 -5.15 17.13
N LEU A 106 15.09 -5.07 17.63
CA LEU A 106 15.80 -3.80 17.86
C LEU A 106 16.88 -3.51 16.80
N GLU A 107 16.98 -4.29 15.73
CA GLU A 107 17.87 -3.95 14.63
C GLU A 107 17.30 -2.74 13.87
N GLU A 108 18.06 -1.66 13.80
CA GLU A 108 17.71 -0.50 13.00
C GLU A 108 17.89 -0.83 11.52
N ASN A 109 16.85 -0.59 10.73
CA ASN A 109 16.97 -0.61 9.29
C ASN A 109 17.35 0.78 8.80
N ASN A 110 18.42 0.85 8.03
CA ASN A 110 18.72 2.05 7.29
C ASN A 110 17.77 2.14 6.10
N VAL A 111 16.66 2.84 6.29
CA VAL A 111 15.65 3.06 5.25
C VAL A 111 16.26 3.75 4.03
N ALA A 112 17.26 4.61 4.22
CA ALA A 112 17.96 5.29 3.12
C ALA A 112 18.74 4.32 2.22
N SER A 113 19.15 3.15 2.72
CA SER A 113 19.80 2.11 1.89
C SER A 113 18.81 1.21 1.15
N MET A 114 17.53 1.30 1.49
CA MET A 114 16.46 0.44 0.93
C MET A 114 15.58 1.15 -0.09
N TYR A 115 15.59 2.48 -0.08
CA TYR A 115 14.83 3.32 -0.98
C TYR A 115 15.79 4.15 -1.83
N PRO A 116 15.38 4.51 -3.06
CA PRO A 116 16.23 5.34 -3.90
C PRO A 116 16.66 6.58 -3.13
N GLU A 117 17.94 6.93 -3.25
CA GLU A 117 18.44 8.19 -2.72
C GLU A 117 17.57 9.35 -3.23
N GLN A 118 17.52 10.46 -2.48
CA GLN A 118 16.71 11.62 -2.87
C GLN A 118 17.01 12.14 -4.27
N SER A 119 18.23 11.92 -4.76
CA SER A 119 18.67 12.23 -6.13
C SER A 119 18.25 11.19 -7.18
N SER A 120 17.76 10.03 -6.77
CA SER A 120 17.37 8.96 -7.68
C SER A 120 16.13 9.34 -8.49
N GLU A 121 16.14 9.02 -9.78
CA GLU A 121 14.97 9.10 -10.66
C GLU A 121 14.01 7.91 -10.48
N TYR A 122 14.40 6.91 -9.69
CA TYR A 122 13.65 5.69 -9.51
C TYR A 122 12.51 5.87 -8.49
N ARG A 123 11.31 6.11 -9.00
CA ARG A 123 10.06 6.20 -8.22
C ARG A 123 9.20 4.98 -8.52
N ARG A 124 8.91 4.20 -7.49
CA ARG A 124 8.18 2.94 -7.66
C ARG A 124 6.69 3.11 -7.35
N GLY A 125 5.86 2.34 -8.04
CA GLY A 125 4.42 2.32 -7.76
C GLY A 125 4.06 1.59 -6.46
N GLY A 126 4.87 0.60 -6.08
CA GLY A 126 4.57 -0.29 -4.96
C GLY A 126 5.22 0.08 -3.62
N ILE A 127 6.25 0.94 -3.62
CA ILE A 127 7.00 1.33 -2.40
C ILE A 127 7.61 2.72 -2.54
N GLY A 128 8.12 3.27 -1.44
CA GLY A 128 9.02 4.43 -1.44
C GLY A 128 8.37 5.74 -0.99
N LEU A 129 7.06 5.78 -0.75
CA LEU A 129 6.42 6.97 -0.20
C LEU A 129 6.67 7.08 1.31
N TYR A 130 7.01 8.29 1.75
CA TYR A 130 6.94 8.74 3.12
C TYR A 130 5.62 9.48 3.33
N ALA A 131 5.04 9.36 4.51
CA ALA A 131 3.82 10.09 4.87
C ALA A 131 3.70 10.23 6.38
N THR A 132 2.89 11.17 6.83
CA THR A 132 2.41 11.24 8.21
C THR A 132 1.06 10.55 8.36
N ALA A 133 0.69 10.19 9.60
CA ALA A 133 -0.66 9.68 9.88
C ALA A 133 -1.74 10.72 9.56
N GLN A 134 -1.43 12.01 9.70
CA GLN A 134 -2.35 13.11 9.36
C GLN A 134 -2.63 13.15 7.85
N ASP A 135 -1.59 13.17 7.03
CA ASP A 135 -1.72 13.20 5.57
C ASP A 135 -2.46 11.96 5.07
N TYR A 136 -2.06 10.79 5.57
CA TYR A 136 -2.70 9.54 5.15
C TYR A 136 -4.16 9.44 5.61
N SER A 137 -4.52 10.09 6.73
CA SER A 137 -5.91 10.22 7.16
C SER A 137 -6.72 11.11 6.21
N ALA A 138 -6.14 12.17 5.65
CA ALA A 138 -6.79 12.98 4.61
C ALA A 138 -7.05 12.13 3.35
N PHE A 139 -6.07 11.33 2.93
CA PHE A 139 -6.24 10.37 1.83
C PHE A 139 -7.33 9.32 2.13
N ALA A 140 -7.37 8.75 3.33
CA ALA A 140 -8.40 7.79 3.71
C ALA A 140 -9.81 8.42 3.69
N ARG A 141 -9.96 9.67 4.16
CA ARG A 141 -11.24 10.42 4.06
C ARG A 141 -11.62 10.73 2.61
N PHE A 142 -10.65 11.06 1.77
CA PHE A 142 -10.89 11.20 0.33
C PHE A 142 -11.40 9.88 -0.28
N LEU A 143 -10.81 8.75 0.05
CA LEU A 143 -11.30 7.44 -0.39
C LEU A 143 -12.70 7.12 0.15
N LEU A 144 -13.09 7.69 1.29
CA LEU A 144 -14.44 7.56 1.86
C LEU A 144 -15.46 8.48 1.17
N THR A 145 -15.09 9.66 0.72
CA THR A 145 -16.05 10.69 0.31
C THR A 145 -15.95 11.09 -1.16
N GLY A 146 -14.81 10.87 -1.81
CA GLY A 146 -14.47 11.41 -3.12
C GLY A 146 -14.14 12.90 -3.11
N LYS A 147 -13.95 13.48 -1.91
CA LYS A 147 -13.75 14.91 -1.70
C LYS A 147 -12.50 15.17 -0.88
N SER A 148 -11.92 16.37 -1.05
CA SER A 148 -10.94 16.92 -0.11
C SER A 148 -11.59 17.30 1.23
N ASP A 149 -10.78 17.60 2.23
CA ASP A 149 -11.27 18.11 3.53
C ASP A 149 -11.93 19.51 3.42
N THR A 150 -11.63 20.26 2.35
CA THR A 150 -12.31 21.53 2.04
C THR A 150 -13.69 21.33 1.38
N GLY A 151 -14.06 20.09 1.05
CA GLY A 151 -15.33 19.74 0.40
C GLY A 151 -15.26 19.75 -1.12
N GLU A 152 -14.12 20.04 -1.72
CA GLU A 152 -13.95 19.98 -3.17
C GLU A 152 -14.09 18.54 -3.67
N LYS A 153 -14.90 18.33 -4.70
CA LYS A 153 -15.14 17.01 -5.27
C LYS A 153 -14.04 16.67 -6.28
N LEU A 154 -13.19 15.74 -5.94
CA LEU A 154 -12.07 15.31 -6.77
C LEU A 154 -12.43 14.15 -7.70
N ILE A 155 -13.30 13.23 -7.27
CA ILE A 155 -13.81 12.13 -8.11
C ILE A 155 -15.31 11.94 -7.93
N SER A 156 -15.97 11.37 -8.94
CA SER A 156 -17.41 11.14 -8.90
C SER A 156 -17.78 9.98 -7.96
N ASN A 157 -19.01 10.00 -7.42
CA ASN A 157 -19.52 8.91 -6.59
C ASN A 157 -19.55 7.57 -7.34
N ASN A 158 -19.84 7.60 -8.65
CA ASN A 158 -19.81 6.39 -9.48
C ASN A 158 -18.40 5.82 -9.60
N MET A 159 -17.39 6.67 -9.73
CA MET A 159 -15.98 6.24 -9.76
C MET A 159 -15.55 5.66 -8.41
N ILE A 160 -15.90 6.31 -7.30
CA ILE A 160 -15.66 5.76 -5.96
C ILE A 160 -16.30 4.39 -5.80
N GLY A 161 -17.56 4.21 -6.21
CA GLY A 161 -18.24 2.93 -6.18
C GLY A 161 -17.53 1.86 -7.02
N LEU A 162 -17.06 2.24 -8.23
CA LEU A 162 -16.28 1.38 -9.10
C LEU A 162 -14.95 0.94 -8.46
N MET A 163 -14.25 1.86 -7.82
CA MET A 163 -12.95 1.60 -7.18
C MET A 163 -13.07 0.65 -5.98
N ARG A 164 -14.16 0.76 -5.21
CA ARG A 164 -14.42 -0.06 -4.01
C ARG A 164 -14.96 -1.46 -4.32
N ALA A 165 -15.53 -1.68 -5.50
CA ALA A 165 -16.14 -2.96 -5.84
C ALA A 165 -15.09 -4.07 -5.94
N ASN A 166 -15.39 -5.25 -5.38
CA ASN A 166 -14.55 -6.43 -5.55
C ASN A 166 -14.33 -6.74 -7.04
N ARG A 167 -13.08 -7.00 -7.42
CA ARG A 167 -12.66 -7.32 -8.78
C ARG A 167 -12.25 -8.76 -8.98
N LEU A 168 -12.12 -9.52 -7.90
CA LEU A 168 -11.78 -10.94 -8.02
C LEU A 168 -13.01 -11.76 -8.41
N PRO A 169 -12.87 -12.71 -9.35
CA PRO A 169 -13.89 -13.68 -9.61
C PRO A 169 -14.03 -14.65 -8.42
N LEU A 170 -15.19 -15.28 -8.28
CA LEU A 170 -15.44 -16.25 -7.20
C LEU A 170 -14.41 -17.39 -7.17
N SER A 171 -13.87 -17.79 -8.32
CA SER A 171 -12.84 -18.82 -8.43
C SER A 171 -11.48 -18.43 -7.85
N ALA A 172 -11.24 -17.13 -7.60
CA ALA A 172 -10.03 -16.62 -6.96
C ALA A 172 -10.20 -16.35 -5.45
N LEU A 173 -11.35 -16.70 -4.89
CA LEU A 173 -11.62 -16.61 -3.46
C LEU A 173 -11.46 -17.99 -2.79
N PRO A 174 -11.07 -18.04 -1.51
CA PRO A 174 -10.69 -16.91 -0.67
C PRO A 174 -9.41 -16.21 -1.16
N LEU A 175 -9.33 -14.91 -0.96
CA LEU A 175 -8.11 -14.15 -1.24
C LEU A 175 -6.91 -14.80 -0.55
N SER A 176 -5.82 -15.00 -1.30
CA SER A 176 -4.57 -15.52 -0.75
C SER A 176 -3.38 -14.70 -1.24
N ILE A 177 -2.50 -14.29 -0.33
CA ILE A 177 -1.30 -13.51 -0.61
C ILE A 177 -0.12 -14.19 0.07
N SER A 178 0.89 -14.55 -0.70
CA SER A 178 2.10 -15.25 -0.20
C SER A 178 1.79 -16.51 0.64
N GLY A 179 0.72 -17.23 0.27
CA GLY A 179 0.28 -18.44 0.98
C GLY A 179 -0.58 -18.19 2.23
N GLN A 180 -0.77 -16.94 2.63
CA GLN A 180 -1.69 -16.58 3.71
C GLN A 180 -3.09 -16.33 3.12
N ALA A 181 -4.10 -17.03 3.64
CA ALA A 181 -5.49 -16.80 3.28
C ALA A 181 -6.08 -15.62 4.07
N PHE A 182 -6.97 -14.88 3.42
CA PHE A 182 -7.77 -13.80 4.00
C PHE A 182 -9.26 -14.15 3.84
N PRO A 183 -9.83 -14.99 4.70
CA PRO A 183 -11.21 -15.42 4.60
C PRO A 183 -12.18 -14.25 4.66
N GLY A 184 -13.19 -14.26 3.82
CA GLY A 184 -14.17 -13.16 3.71
C GLY A 184 -13.74 -11.98 2.87
N TYR A 185 -12.46 -11.89 2.49
CA TYR A 185 -11.97 -10.77 1.70
C TYR A 185 -11.80 -11.12 0.22
N GLY A 186 -12.14 -10.16 -0.63
CA GLY A 186 -11.73 -10.05 -2.02
C GLY A 186 -10.72 -8.93 -2.22
N TRP A 187 -10.54 -8.48 -3.47
CA TRP A 187 -9.64 -7.40 -3.83
C TRP A 187 -10.34 -6.39 -4.74
N ASN A 188 -10.21 -5.10 -4.42
CA ASN A 188 -10.71 -4.01 -5.23
C ASN A 188 -9.55 -3.20 -5.86
N LEU A 189 -9.77 -2.00 -6.38
CA LEU A 189 -8.69 -1.17 -6.93
C LEU A 189 -7.84 -0.46 -5.87
N LEU A 190 -8.20 -0.57 -4.58
CA LEU A 190 -7.59 0.15 -3.47
C LEU A 190 -6.91 -0.77 -2.45
N GLY A 191 -7.22 -2.08 -2.50
CA GLY A 191 -6.70 -3.06 -1.54
C GLY A 191 -7.66 -4.23 -1.33
N ARG A 192 -7.55 -4.89 -0.18
CA ARG A 192 -8.51 -5.93 0.21
C ARG A 192 -9.85 -5.28 0.54
N VAL A 193 -10.93 -5.99 0.27
CA VAL A 193 -12.30 -5.54 0.55
C VAL A 193 -13.11 -6.67 1.18
N MET A 194 -13.83 -6.40 2.27
CA MET A 194 -14.71 -7.36 2.94
C MET A 194 -15.91 -7.67 2.05
N THR A 195 -16.09 -8.93 1.69
CA THR A 195 -17.16 -9.42 0.82
C THR A 195 -18.08 -10.42 1.52
N ASP A 196 -17.63 -11.06 2.60
CA ASP A 196 -18.40 -12.07 3.36
C ASP A 196 -18.03 -12.02 4.84
N LEU A 197 -18.89 -11.38 5.65
CA LEU A 197 -18.70 -11.28 7.10
C LEU A 197 -18.74 -12.62 7.82
N GLY A 198 -19.41 -13.62 7.26
CA GLY A 198 -19.49 -14.95 7.85
C GLY A 198 -18.15 -15.68 7.90
N GLN A 199 -17.19 -15.26 7.08
CA GLN A 199 -15.83 -15.79 7.05
C GLN A 199 -14.80 -14.84 7.70
N GLY A 200 -15.20 -13.62 8.06
CA GLY A 200 -14.29 -12.64 8.66
C GLY A 200 -13.79 -13.05 10.05
N ALA A 201 -12.51 -12.80 10.32
CA ALA A 201 -11.88 -13.12 11.61
C ALA A 201 -12.00 -11.99 12.65
N VAL A 202 -12.33 -10.77 12.21
CA VAL A 202 -12.42 -9.57 13.06
C VAL A 202 -13.72 -8.82 12.75
N PRO A 203 -14.27 -8.07 13.73
CA PRO A 203 -15.43 -7.23 13.48
C PRO A 203 -15.12 -6.16 12.43
N THR A 204 -16.03 -6.05 11.45
CA THR A 204 -15.90 -5.10 10.35
C THR A 204 -17.26 -4.91 9.66
N ALA A 205 -17.31 -4.31 8.47
CA ALA A 205 -18.52 -4.15 7.67
C ALA A 205 -18.32 -4.67 6.24
N LEU A 206 -19.41 -5.07 5.58
CA LEU A 206 -19.36 -5.36 4.15
C LEU A 206 -18.91 -4.11 3.39
N GLY A 207 -17.93 -4.29 2.49
CA GLY A 207 -17.36 -3.19 1.74
C GLY A 207 -16.30 -2.39 2.50
N GLU A 208 -15.97 -2.74 3.77
CA GLU A 208 -14.75 -2.22 4.39
C GLU A 208 -13.56 -2.63 3.54
N PHE A 209 -12.65 -1.69 3.30
CA PHE A 209 -11.46 -1.94 2.51
C PHE A 209 -10.25 -1.21 3.09
N GLY A 210 -9.07 -1.71 2.76
CA GLY A 210 -7.81 -1.13 3.19
C GLY A 210 -6.62 -1.97 2.77
N TRP A 211 -5.44 -1.53 3.14
CA TRP A 211 -4.20 -2.27 2.90
C TRP A 211 -3.13 -1.94 3.93
N SER A 212 -2.08 -2.76 3.93
CA SER A 212 -0.94 -2.61 4.84
C SER A 212 0.37 -2.44 4.08
N GLY A 213 1.31 -1.74 4.69
CA GLY A 213 2.70 -1.65 4.26
C GLY A 213 3.60 -2.66 4.99
N ALA A 214 4.81 -2.88 4.44
CA ALA A 214 5.78 -3.81 5.01
C ALA A 214 6.28 -3.41 6.42
N ALA A 215 6.23 -2.12 6.76
CA ALA A 215 6.53 -1.59 8.10
C ALA A 215 5.33 -1.64 9.06
N GLN A 216 4.31 -2.44 8.76
CA GLN A 216 3.05 -2.57 9.50
C GLN A 216 2.24 -1.27 9.60
N SER A 217 2.46 -0.32 8.71
CA SER A 217 1.47 0.72 8.49
C SER A 217 0.20 0.10 7.92
N TYR A 218 -0.96 0.59 8.32
CA TYR A 218 -2.24 0.09 7.87
C TYR A 218 -3.26 1.21 7.79
N PHE A 219 -4.14 1.14 6.79
CA PHE A 219 -5.33 1.98 6.74
C PHE A 219 -6.56 1.14 6.41
N TRP A 220 -7.72 1.60 6.88
CA TRP A 220 -9.01 1.07 6.48
C TRP A 220 -10.05 2.17 6.31
N VAL A 221 -11.03 1.87 5.50
CA VAL A 221 -12.19 2.72 5.22
C VAL A 221 -13.44 1.86 5.34
N ASP A 222 -14.36 2.24 6.19
CA ASP A 222 -15.68 1.63 6.33
C ASP A 222 -16.75 2.57 5.76
N PRO A 223 -17.22 2.34 4.54
CA PRO A 223 -18.24 3.18 3.92
C PRO A 223 -19.61 3.07 4.59
N GLN A 224 -19.92 1.96 5.27
CA GLN A 224 -21.21 1.79 5.92
C GLN A 224 -21.32 2.62 7.20
N ARG A 225 -20.25 2.63 8.00
CA ARG A 225 -20.18 3.38 9.26
C ARG A 225 -19.61 4.78 9.11
N GLN A 226 -19.15 5.14 7.91
CA GLN A 226 -18.54 6.43 7.61
C GLN A 226 -17.31 6.72 8.47
N ILE A 227 -16.49 5.69 8.71
CA ILE A 227 -15.25 5.81 9.49
C ILE A 227 -14.03 5.45 8.65
N THR A 228 -12.91 6.02 9.03
CA THR A 228 -11.58 5.67 8.52
C THR A 228 -10.62 5.51 9.67
N GLY A 229 -9.62 4.65 9.49
CA GLY A 229 -8.54 4.53 10.45
C GLY A 229 -7.19 4.40 9.77
N VAL A 230 -6.17 4.89 10.44
CA VAL A 230 -4.78 4.88 9.98
C VAL A 230 -3.88 4.50 11.15
N ILE A 231 -2.98 3.56 10.91
CA ILE A 231 -1.91 3.18 11.84
C ILE A 231 -0.59 3.37 11.12
N MET A 232 0.33 4.12 11.73
CA MET A 232 1.67 4.30 11.22
C MET A 232 2.67 3.70 12.22
N THR A 233 3.33 2.65 11.80
CA THR A 233 4.44 2.03 12.52
C THR A 233 5.67 1.96 11.64
N GLN A 234 6.82 1.70 12.25
CA GLN A 234 8.10 1.56 11.57
C GLN A 234 8.78 0.27 12.04
N PHE A 235 8.09 -0.86 11.81
CA PHE A 235 8.56 -2.17 12.23
C PHE A 235 8.43 -3.22 11.12
N MET A 236 9.55 -3.52 10.47
CA MET A 236 9.61 -4.46 9.34
C MET A 236 9.64 -5.91 9.81
N GLY A 237 8.89 -6.77 9.12
CA GLY A 237 8.95 -8.22 9.32
C GLY A 237 8.33 -8.74 10.61
N SER A 238 7.50 -7.96 11.31
CA SER A 238 6.72 -8.42 12.45
C SER A 238 5.46 -9.17 12.01
N ASN A 239 5.06 -10.15 12.79
CA ASN A 239 3.78 -10.85 12.66
C ASN A 239 2.79 -10.45 13.76
N HIS A 240 3.05 -9.35 14.47
CA HIS A 240 2.10 -8.87 15.47
C HIS A 240 0.80 -8.46 14.76
N PRO A 241 -0.38 -8.93 15.23
CA PRO A 241 -1.68 -8.68 14.59
C PRO A 241 -2.22 -7.28 14.92
N LEU A 242 -1.37 -6.25 14.79
CA LEU A 242 -1.69 -4.89 15.23
C LEU A 242 -2.94 -4.33 14.56
N HIS A 243 -3.14 -4.62 13.28
CA HIS A 243 -4.31 -4.15 12.55
C HIS A 243 -5.60 -4.85 13.01
N GLU A 244 -5.54 -6.15 13.33
CA GLU A 244 -6.69 -6.87 13.90
C GLU A 244 -7.03 -6.32 15.29
N ASP A 245 -6.03 -6.08 16.14
CA ASP A 245 -6.23 -5.51 17.47
C ASP A 245 -6.87 -4.12 17.40
N MET A 246 -6.42 -3.29 16.46
CA MET A 246 -6.98 -1.95 16.24
C MET A 246 -8.40 -2.01 15.67
N LEU A 247 -8.71 -2.93 14.75
CA LEU A 247 -10.07 -3.14 14.28
C LEU A 247 -10.97 -3.61 15.42
N ASN A 248 -10.52 -4.61 16.20
CA ASN A 248 -11.26 -5.08 17.37
C ASN A 248 -11.57 -3.94 18.35
N ALA A 249 -10.57 -3.10 18.66
CA ALA A 249 -10.76 -1.96 19.56
C ALA A 249 -11.71 -0.90 18.98
N ALA A 250 -11.55 -0.56 17.69
CA ALA A 250 -12.39 0.43 17.03
C ALA A 250 -13.86 -0.02 16.94
N TYR A 251 -14.10 -1.27 16.55
CA TYR A 251 -15.46 -1.78 16.37
C TYR A 251 -16.13 -2.25 17.68
N ALA A 252 -15.39 -2.42 18.77
CA ALA A 252 -15.97 -2.73 20.08
C ALA A 252 -16.80 -1.57 20.67
N THR A 253 -16.61 -0.35 20.16
CA THR A 253 -17.27 0.87 20.66
C THR A 253 -18.30 1.45 19.69
N LEU A 254 -18.50 0.82 18.54
CA LEU A 254 -19.44 1.20 17.48
C LEU A 254 -20.64 0.24 17.44
#